data_a4c2247902329f8d58fd656e02e4ffdc
#
_entry.id   a4c2247902329f8d58fd656e02e4ffdc
#
_cell.length_a   1.000
_cell.length_b   1.000
_cell.length_c   1.000
_cell.angle_alpha   90.00
_cell.angle_beta   90.00
_cell.angle_gamma   90.00
#
_symmetry.space_group_name_H-M   'P 1'
#
loop_
_entity.id
_entity.type
_entity.pdbx_description
1 polymer ?
#
loop_
_entity_poly.entity_id
_entity_poly.type
_entity_poly.pdbx_seq_one_letter_code
_entity_poly.pdbx_strand_id
1 'polypeptide(L)'
;MQQSVILCGVIFLFLMGCAPKSTLFEAMQPSSEKGSIVYVYRSSAMANAMVSPDLLLNGYMVSKLERNSYLYKYVPSGRHVLSLDLGERYTGTKKIILNVSPNTAYFIRVTSELHFEMNKPYTRVFNLEAVDSSSALHELSRISVEGKSELLLEADEVEADASSEGAESTQFSIENSRNPFSR
;
A
#
# COMPACT_ATOMS: atom_id res chain seq x y z
N MET A 1 -45.27 33.99 -11.01
CA MET A 1 -44.59 32.95 -11.82
C MET A 1 -43.13 33.29 -12.11
N GLN A 2 -42.72 34.52 -12.41
CA GLN A 2 -41.36 34.90 -12.75
C GLN A 2 -40.36 34.74 -11.58
N GLN A 3 -40.73 34.98 -10.34
CA GLN A 3 -39.86 34.82 -9.16
C GLN A 3 -39.52 33.34 -8.85
N SER A 4 -40.47 32.40 -9.10
CA SER A 4 -40.20 30.96 -8.87
C SER A 4 -39.20 30.37 -9.84
N VAL A 5 -39.14 30.86 -11.07
CA VAL A 5 -38.20 30.39 -12.09
C VAL A 5 -36.76 30.84 -11.76
N ILE A 6 -36.59 32.06 -11.23
CA ILE A 6 -35.29 32.58 -10.83
C ILE A 6 -34.72 31.80 -9.63
N LEU A 7 -35.57 31.45 -8.65
CA LEU A 7 -35.16 30.69 -7.48
C LEU A 7 -34.70 29.27 -7.85
N CYS A 8 -35.41 28.57 -8.75
CA CYS A 8 -35.01 27.28 -9.26
C CYS A 8 -33.66 27.34 -10.03
N GLY A 9 -33.42 28.39 -10.81
CA GLY A 9 -32.20 28.57 -11.55
C GLY A 9 -30.96 28.78 -10.66
N VAL A 10 -31.11 29.48 -9.54
CA VAL A 10 -30.05 29.73 -8.58
C VAL A 10 -29.70 28.44 -7.81
N ILE A 11 -30.69 27.63 -7.44
CA ILE A 11 -30.44 26.34 -6.74
C ILE A 11 -29.71 25.35 -7.65
N PHE A 12 -29.98 25.36 -8.97
CA PHE A 12 -29.31 24.47 -9.91
C PHE A 12 -27.80 24.78 -10.13
N LEU A 13 -27.43 26.06 -9.98
CA LEU A 13 -26.03 26.51 -10.09
C LEU A 13 -25.15 26.06 -8.91
N PHE A 14 -25.72 25.82 -7.72
CA PHE A 14 -24.97 25.33 -6.55
C PHE A 14 -24.72 23.81 -6.56
N LEU A 15 -25.33 23.04 -7.45
CA LEU A 15 -25.13 21.60 -7.58
C LEU A 15 -23.98 21.20 -8.49
N MET A 16 -23.26 22.14 -9.10
CA MET A 16 -22.00 21.89 -9.77
C MET A 16 -20.87 21.76 -8.73
N GLY A 17 -21.03 20.82 -7.79
CA GLY A 17 -20.02 20.46 -6.82
C GLY A 17 -18.78 19.92 -7.52
N CYS A 18 -17.62 20.36 -7.10
CA CYS A 18 -16.32 19.83 -7.51
C CYS A 18 -16.33 18.31 -7.43
N ALA A 19 -16.40 17.63 -8.56
CA ALA A 19 -16.07 16.22 -8.61
C ALA A 19 -14.58 16.09 -8.23
N PRO A 20 -14.23 15.30 -7.22
CA PRO A 20 -12.83 15.07 -6.88
C PRO A 20 -12.13 14.50 -8.12
N LYS A 21 -11.03 15.11 -8.53
CA LYS A 21 -10.18 14.55 -9.58
C LYS A 21 -9.63 13.23 -9.05
N SER A 22 -10.18 12.11 -9.50
CA SER A 22 -9.52 10.83 -9.34
C SER A 22 -8.28 10.85 -10.22
N THR A 23 -7.11 11.02 -9.63
CA THR A 23 -5.85 10.83 -10.34
C THR A 23 -5.68 9.32 -10.56
N LEU A 24 -5.60 8.91 -11.81
CA LEU A 24 -5.28 7.53 -12.17
C LEU A 24 -3.87 7.20 -11.66
N PHE A 25 -3.67 5.95 -11.25
CA PHE A 25 -2.35 5.45 -10.87
C PHE A 25 -1.36 5.64 -12.03
N GLU A 26 -0.27 6.31 -11.75
CA GLU A 26 0.87 6.44 -12.65
C GLU A 26 2.08 5.74 -12.04
N ALA A 27 2.59 4.72 -12.76
CA ALA A 27 3.71 3.94 -12.29
C ALA A 27 5.01 4.74 -12.42
N MET A 28 5.68 4.96 -11.29
CA MET A 28 7.00 5.58 -11.25
C MET A 28 8.07 4.58 -11.70
N GLN A 29 9.09 5.08 -12.40
CA GLN A 29 10.21 4.28 -12.86
C GLN A 29 11.27 4.15 -11.77
N PRO A 30 11.83 2.96 -11.53
CA PRO A 30 13.07 2.82 -10.78
C PRO A 30 14.19 3.63 -11.45
N SER A 31 15.10 4.17 -10.68
CA SER A 31 16.22 4.92 -11.23
C SER A 31 17.51 4.58 -10.50
N SER A 32 18.64 4.61 -11.23
CA SER A 32 19.95 4.34 -10.62
C SER A 32 20.33 5.34 -9.52
N GLU A 33 19.78 6.54 -9.57
CA GLU A 33 20.02 7.58 -8.55
C GLU A 33 19.14 7.41 -7.31
N LYS A 34 17.88 6.97 -7.51
CA LYS A 34 16.88 6.86 -6.44
C LYS A 34 16.77 5.46 -5.87
N GLY A 35 17.33 4.46 -6.54
CA GLY A 35 17.23 3.05 -6.15
C GLY A 35 16.03 2.34 -6.76
N SER A 36 15.68 1.21 -6.17
CA SER A 36 14.51 0.43 -6.52
C SER A 36 13.27 0.96 -5.84
N ILE A 37 12.10 0.65 -6.38
CA ILE A 37 10.85 1.17 -5.86
C ILE A 37 9.99 0.05 -5.29
N VAL A 38 9.46 0.23 -4.08
CA VAL A 38 8.53 -0.69 -3.44
C VAL A 38 7.16 -0.02 -3.36
N TYR A 39 6.18 -0.61 -4.03
CA TYR A 39 4.79 -0.25 -3.91
C TYR A 39 4.11 -1.12 -2.87
N VAL A 40 3.37 -0.52 -1.97
CA VAL A 40 2.50 -1.23 -1.03
C VAL A 40 1.09 -0.71 -1.22
N TYR A 41 0.15 -1.58 -1.49
CA TYR A 41 -1.21 -1.17 -1.80
C TYR A 41 -2.26 -2.06 -1.13
N ARG A 42 -3.42 -1.47 -0.90
CA ARG A 42 -4.57 -2.12 -0.31
C ARG A 42 -5.83 -1.80 -1.12
N SER A 43 -6.50 -2.85 -1.58
CA SER A 43 -7.75 -2.72 -2.33
C SER A 43 -8.92 -2.23 -1.46
N SER A 44 -10.06 -1.95 -2.11
CA SER A 44 -11.28 -1.48 -1.47
C SER A 44 -12.08 -2.55 -0.72
N ALA A 45 -11.49 -3.69 -0.36
CA ALA A 45 -12.17 -4.77 0.35
C ALA A 45 -12.93 -4.26 1.59
N MET A 46 -14.14 -4.80 1.80
CA MET A 46 -15.00 -4.39 2.93
C MET A 46 -14.52 -4.92 4.27
N ALA A 47 -13.84 -6.08 4.27
CA ALA A 47 -13.29 -6.66 5.49
C ALA A 47 -12.30 -5.69 6.15
N ASN A 48 -12.49 -5.44 7.44
CA ASN A 48 -11.64 -4.53 8.22
C ASN A 48 -11.50 -3.10 7.62
N ALA A 49 -12.53 -2.59 6.95
CA ALA A 49 -12.50 -1.33 6.24
C ALA A 49 -12.12 -0.11 7.11
N MET A 50 -12.47 -0.15 8.40
CA MET A 50 -12.19 0.91 9.39
C MET A 50 -10.81 0.81 10.04
N VAL A 51 -10.00 -0.16 9.65
CA VAL A 51 -8.67 -0.40 10.23
C VAL A 51 -7.63 0.04 9.23
N SER A 52 -6.78 0.98 9.63
CA SER A 52 -5.64 1.45 8.82
C SER A 52 -4.36 1.01 9.54
N PRO A 53 -3.70 -0.06 9.09
CA PRO A 53 -2.44 -0.51 9.68
C PRO A 53 -1.32 0.50 9.48
N ASP A 54 -0.44 0.60 10.46
CA ASP A 54 0.83 1.30 10.28
C ASP A 54 1.77 0.41 9.47
N LEU A 55 2.30 0.97 8.38
CA LEU A 55 3.30 0.32 7.54
C LEU A 55 4.68 0.68 8.04
N LEU A 56 5.50 -0.32 8.33
CA LEU A 56 6.87 -0.14 8.77
C LEU A 56 7.83 -0.72 7.73
N LEU A 57 8.91 -0.01 7.47
CA LEU A 57 10.06 -0.46 6.69
C LEU A 57 11.30 -0.48 7.58
N ASN A 58 11.91 -1.64 7.75
CA ASN A 58 13.06 -1.86 8.64
C ASN A 58 12.79 -1.43 10.10
N GLY A 59 11.54 -1.56 10.56
CA GLY A 59 11.11 -1.16 11.90
C GLY A 59 10.71 0.31 12.05
N TYR A 60 10.92 1.13 11.04
CA TYR A 60 10.52 2.54 11.04
C TYR A 60 9.16 2.72 10.38
N MET A 61 8.28 3.47 11.01
CA MET A 61 6.97 3.80 10.46
C MET A 61 7.12 4.64 9.21
N VAL A 62 6.55 4.17 8.11
CA VAL A 62 6.52 4.89 6.81
C VAL A 62 5.25 5.71 6.70
N SER A 63 4.10 5.08 6.90
CA SER A 63 2.78 5.71 6.79
C SER A 63 1.69 4.77 7.31
N LYS A 64 0.46 5.30 7.43
CA LYS A 64 -0.76 4.49 7.57
C LYS A 64 -1.25 4.04 6.21
N LEU A 65 -1.60 2.76 6.10
CA LEU A 65 -2.14 2.21 4.87
C LEU A 65 -3.68 2.18 4.94
N GLU A 66 -4.29 3.15 4.34
CA GLU A 66 -5.75 3.27 4.29
C GLU A 66 -6.37 2.26 3.29
N ARG A 67 -7.67 2.07 3.40
CA ARG A 67 -8.42 1.28 2.42
C ARG A 67 -8.43 2.00 1.07
N ASN A 68 -8.32 1.24 -0.02
CA ASN A 68 -8.30 1.75 -1.39
C ASN A 68 -7.19 2.79 -1.64
N SER A 69 -6.00 2.50 -1.11
CA SER A 69 -4.83 3.37 -1.22
C SER A 69 -3.58 2.59 -1.60
N TYR A 70 -2.59 3.30 -2.09
CA TYR A 70 -1.24 2.80 -2.26
C TYR A 70 -0.22 3.80 -1.74
N LEU A 71 0.94 3.26 -1.39
CA LEU A 71 2.14 3.99 -1.01
C LEU A 71 3.29 3.48 -1.87
N TYR A 72 4.30 4.31 -2.11
CA TYR A 72 5.55 3.85 -2.69
C TYR A 72 6.73 4.49 -1.98
N LYS A 73 7.85 3.77 -1.98
CA LYS A 73 9.12 4.28 -1.45
C LYS A 73 10.27 3.78 -2.30
N TYR A 74 11.23 4.66 -2.55
CA TYR A 74 12.52 4.27 -3.09
C TYR A 74 13.36 3.67 -1.99
N VAL A 75 13.99 2.54 -2.28
CA VAL A 75 14.85 1.80 -1.33
C VAL A 75 16.14 1.39 -2.03
N PRO A 76 17.29 1.39 -1.33
CA PRO A 76 18.52 0.86 -1.87
C PRO A 76 18.41 -0.64 -2.11
N SER A 77 19.32 -1.19 -2.92
CA SER A 77 19.44 -2.64 -3.04
C SER A 77 19.88 -3.26 -1.72
N GLY A 78 19.40 -4.46 -1.43
CA GLY A 78 19.71 -5.16 -0.20
C GLY A 78 18.51 -5.81 0.45
N ARG A 79 18.68 -6.24 1.69
CA ARG A 79 17.64 -6.91 2.47
C ARG A 79 16.83 -5.87 3.25
N HIS A 80 15.52 -5.85 3.02
CA HIS A 80 14.58 -4.99 3.74
C HIS A 80 13.49 -5.82 4.39
N VAL A 81 12.97 -5.31 5.50
CA VAL A 81 11.85 -5.91 6.22
C VAL A 81 10.67 -4.98 6.14
N LEU A 82 9.58 -5.46 5.55
CA LEU A 82 8.31 -4.75 5.51
C LEU A 82 7.35 -5.40 6.50
N SER A 83 6.70 -4.61 7.34
CA SER A 83 5.76 -5.12 8.33
C SER A 83 4.56 -4.19 8.54
N LEU A 84 3.46 -4.78 9.05
CA LEU A 84 2.27 -4.08 9.48
C LEU A 84 2.20 -4.09 11.01
N ASP A 85 2.04 -2.93 11.61
CA ASP A 85 1.68 -2.83 13.03
C ASP A 85 0.17 -2.67 13.17
N LEU A 86 -0.44 -3.66 13.81
CA LEU A 86 -1.89 -3.81 13.97
C LEU A 86 -2.30 -4.21 15.39
N GLY A 87 -1.32 -4.44 16.27
CA GLY A 87 -1.55 -5.03 17.58
C GLY A 87 -1.91 -6.52 17.53
N GLU A 88 -2.08 -7.12 18.71
CA GLU A 88 -2.15 -8.59 18.89
C GLU A 88 -3.47 -9.22 18.42
N ARG A 89 -4.55 -8.46 18.36
CA ARG A 89 -5.89 -8.97 17.98
C ARG A 89 -6.03 -9.33 16.49
N TYR A 90 -5.02 -9.02 15.69
CA TYR A 90 -5.00 -9.30 14.26
C TYR A 90 -3.97 -10.40 13.97
N THR A 91 -4.35 -11.33 13.12
CA THR A 91 -3.52 -12.47 12.71
C THR A 91 -3.12 -12.34 11.23
N GLY A 92 -2.39 -13.32 10.73
CA GLY A 92 -1.94 -13.38 9.33
C GLY A 92 -0.47 -13.00 9.15
N THR A 93 -0.03 -12.96 7.92
CA THR A 93 1.36 -12.64 7.53
C THR A 93 1.60 -11.14 7.60
N LYS A 94 1.95 -10.64 8.77
CA LYS A 94 2.17 -9.21 9.01
C LYS A 94 3.59 -8.73 8.71
N LYS A 95 4.51 -9.62 8.30
CA LYS A 95 5.92 -9.30 8.05
C LYS A 95 6.44 -10.12 6.88
N ILE A 96 7.13 -9.45 5.95
CA ILE A 96 7.83 -10.09 4.85
C ILE A 96 9.25 -9.54 4.71
N ILE A 97 10.14 -10.34 4.14
CA ILE A 97 11.51 -9.96 3.83
C ILE A 97 11.61 -9.76 2.32
N LEU A 98 12.09 -8.60 1.92
CA LEU A 98 12.33 -8.25 0.53
C LEU A 98 13.84 -8.23 0.27
N ASN A 99 14.30 -9.06 -0.64
CA ASN A 99 15.67 -8.96 -1.18
C ASN A 99 15.60 -8.07 -2.43
N VAL A 100 15.97 -6.81 -2.27
CA VAL A 100 15.82 -5.79 -3.31
C VAL A 100 17.03 -5.79 -4.22
N SER A 101 16.79 -6.11 -5.50
CA SER A 101 17.77 -5.97 -6.59
C SER A 101 17.80 -4.54 -7.10
N PRO A 102 18.92 -4.04 -7.64
CA PRO A 102 18.99 -2.70 -8.19
C PRO A 102 17.98 -2.48 -9.33
N ASN A 103 17.47 -1.27 -9.45
CA ASN A 103 16.66 -0.82 -10.59
C ASN A 103 15.38 -1.64 -10.84
N THR A 104 14.74 -2.12 -9.78
CA THR A 104 13.60 -3.03 -9.85
C THR A 104 12.40 -2.43 -9.12
N ALA A 105 11.19 -2.68 -9.65
CA ALA A 105 9.94 -2.35 -8.96
C ALA A 105 9.37 -3.59 -8.28
N TYR A 106 8.98 -3.45 -7.02
CA TYR A 106 8.35 -4.48 -6.20
C TYR A 106 6.95 -4.07 -5.83
N PHE A 107 6.03 -5.03 -5.85
CA PHE A 107 4.62 -4.78 -5.57
C PHE A 107 4.16 -5.69 -4.43
N ILE A 108 3.70 -5.07 -3.35
CA ILE A 108 3.23 -5.75 -2.16
C ILE A 108 1.77 -5.41 -1.95
N ARG A 109 0.94 -6.43 -2.02
CA ARG A 109 -0.49 -6.32 -1.74
C ARG A 109 -0.76 -6.54 -0.26
N VAL A 110 -1.61 -5.71 0.32
CA VAL A 110 -2.17 -5.94 1.65
C VAL A 110 -3.61 -6.41 1.51
N THR A 111 -3.87 -7.64 1.90
CA THR A 111 -5.22 -8.19 1.98
C THR A 111 -5.74 -8.14 3.41
N SER A 112 -7.06 -8.07 3.55
CA SER A 112 -7.71 -8.13 4.86
C SER A 112 -8.98 -8.96 4.76
N GLU A 113 -9.13 -9.92 5.70
CA GLU A 113 -10.19 -10.90 5.69
C GLU A 113 -10.80 -11.05 7.09
N LEU A 114 -12.01 -11.58 7.13
CA LEU A 114 -12.68 -12.03 8.35
C LEU A 114 -12.86 -13.54 8.28
N HIS A 115 -12.24 -14.26 9.19
CA HIS A 115 -12.41 -15.70 9.31
C HIS A 115 -13.45 -15.99 10.38
N PHE A 116 -14.46 -16.77 10.00
CA PHE A 116 -15.53 -17.20 10.87
C PHE A 116 -15.38 -18.70 11.15
N GLU A 117 -15.27 -19.06 12.41
CA GLU A 117 -15.31 -20.45 12.85
C GLU A 117 -16.57 -20.68 13.71
N MET A 118 -17.18 -21.85 13.55
CA MET A 118 -18.36 -22.20 14.34
C MET A 118 -18.00 -22.21 15.83
N ASN A 119 -18.80 -21.52 16.65
CA ASN A 119 -18.62 -21.37 18.10
C ASN A 119 -17.37 -20.64 18.58
N LYS A 120 -16.69 -19.89 17.70
CA LYS A 120 -15.58 -19.00 18.07
C LYS A 120 -15.84 -17.57 17.64
N PRO A 121 -15.25 -16.58 18.32
CA PRO A 121 -15.23 -15.20 17.81
C PRO A 121 -14.55 -15.15 16.43
N TYR A 122 -15.05 -14.29 15.55
CA TYR A 122 -14.39 -14.09 14.26
C TYR A 122 -12.96 -13.56 14.44
N THR A 123 -12.07 -14.04 13.59
CA THR A 123 -10.66 -13.59 13.55
C THR A 123 -10.47 -12.61 12.40
N ARG A 124 -9.76 -11.55 12.68
CA ARG A 124 -9.37 -10.54 11.68
C ARG A 124 -7.98 -10.84 11.18
N VAL A 125 -7.85 -11.04 9.89
CA VAL A 125 -6.60 -11.43 9.24
C VAL A 125 -6.12 -10.30 8.33
N PHE A 126 -4.82 -10.01 8.40
CA PHE A 126 -4.12 -9.15 7.45
C PHE A 126 -2.91 -9.90 6.89
N ASN A 127 -2.73 -9.84 5.58
CA ASN A 127 -1.58 -10.47 4.94
C ASN A 127 -0.86 -9.47 4.04
N LEU A 128 0.47 -9.49 4.13
CA LEU A 128 1.38 -8.93 3.14
C LEU A 128 1.71 -10.01 2.12
N GLU A 129 1.56 -9.71 0.86
CA GLU A 129 1.78 -10.64 -0.24
C GLU A 129 2.54 -9.96 -1.38
N ALA A 130 3.62 -10.58 -1.82
CA ALA A 130 4.32 -10.12 -3.01
C ALA A 130 3.55 -10.55 -4.26
N VAL A 131 3.37 -9.63 -5.19
CA VAL A 131 2.55 -9.80 -6.38
C VAL A 131 3.38 -9.51 -7.61
N ASP A 132 3.14 -10.24 -8.69
CA ASP A 132 3.77 -9.94 -9.97
C ASP A 132 3.34 -8.57 -10.52
N SER A 133 4.18 -7.97 -11.35
CA SER A 133 3.95 -6.61 -11.84
C SER A 133 2.69 -6.45 -12.68
N SER A 134 2.32 -7.47 -13.46
CA SER A 134 1.15 -7.39 -14.34
C SER A 134 -0.16 -7.39 -13.55
N SER A 135 -0.27 -8.28 -12.57
CA SER A 135 -1.40 -8.33 -11.65
C SER A 135 -1.49 -7.08 -10.80
N ALA A 136 -0.36 -6.62 -10.26
CA ALA A 136 -0.30 -5.43 -9.42
C ALA A 136 -0.72 -4.16 -10.17
N LEU A 137 -0.23 -3.93 -11.38
CA LEU A 137 -0.58 -2.76 -12.18
C LEU A 137 -2.08 -2.74 -12.54
N HIS A 138 -2.65 -3.92 -12.84
CA HIS A 138 -4.08 -4.03 -13.08
C HIS A 138 -4.91 -3.71 -11.82
N GLU A 139 -4.48 -4.14 -10.64
CA GLU A 139 -5.15 -3.83 -9.37
C GLU A 139 -4.99 -2.36 -9.00
N LEU A 140 -3.78 -1.80 -9.14
CA LEU A 140 -3.46 -0.40 -8.84
C LEU A 140 -4.24 0.57 -9.73
N SER A 141 -4.50 0.22 -10.99
CA SER A 141 -5.30 1.05 -11.89
C SER A 141 -6.74 1.27 -11.42
N ARG A 142 -7.23 0.44 -10.50
CA ARG A 142 -8.57 0.51 -9.91
C ARG A 142 -8.61 1.22 -8.55
N ILE A 143 -7.44 1.55 -8.00
CA ILE A 143 -7.34 2.26 -6.74
C ILE A 143 -7.52 3.74 -7.02
N SER A 144 -8.56 4.35 -6.47
CA SER A 144 -8.75 5.79 -6.56
C SER A 144 -7.75 6.46 -5.62
N VAL A 145 -6.89 7.29 -6.21
CA VAL A 145 -5.81 7.95 -5.50
C VAL A 145 -6.35 9.11 -4.67
N GLU A 146 -6.88 8.83 -3.51
CA GLU A 146 -6.99 9.80 -2.42
C GLU A 146 -6.00 9.49 -1.27
N GLY A 147 -5.21 8.43 -1.42
CA GLY A 147 -4.14 8.12 -0.49
C GLY A 147 -2.91 8.97 -0.81
N LYS A 148 -2.53 9.81 0.11
CA LYS A 148 -1.33 10.64 0.04
C LYS A 148 -0.11 9.79 -0.31
N SER A 149 0.43 10.00 -1.50
CA SER A 149 1.82 9.67 -1.78
C SER A 149 2.69 10.68 -1.05
N GLU A 150 2.98 10.46 0.21
CA GLU A 150 3.88 11.32 0.95
C GLU A 150 5.28 10.75 0.85
N LEU A 151 6.06 11.38 -0.01
CA LEU A 151 7.49 11.18 -0.10
C LEU A 151 8.13 11.79 1.16
N LEU A 152 8.26 11.02 2.21
CA LEU A 152 9.14 11.41 3.29
C LEU A 152 10.58 11.12 2.87
N LEU A 153 11.19 12.14 2.28
CA LEU A 153 12.64 12.24 2.10
C LEU A 153 13.23 12.66 3.43
N GLU A 154 13.80 11.71 4.16
CA GLU A 154 14.99 11.94 4.95
C GLU A 154 15.58 10.58 5.30
N ALA A 155 16.68 10.28 4.63
CA ALA A 155 17.51 9.13 4.94
C ALA A 155 18.53 9.59 5.98
N ASP A 156 18.28 9.30 7.24
CA ASP A 156 19.38 9.20 8.19
C ASP A 156 19.89 7.76 8.18
N GLU A 157 21.15 7.62 7.85
CA GLU A 157 21.92 6.38 7.94
C GLU A 157 21.88 5.89 9.39
N VAL A 158 21.28 4.72 9.60
CA VAL A 158 21.46 3.97 10.84
C VAL A 158 21.95 2.58 10.48
N GLU A 159 23.18 2.31 10.90
CA GLU A 159 23.83 1.02 10.86
C GLU A 159 22.95 -0.09 11.45
N ALA A 160 22.88 -1.19 10.73
CA ALA A 160 22.14 -2.36 11.14
C ALA A 160 22.94 -3.12 12.21
N ASP A 161 22.51 -3.06 13.45
CA ASP A 161 22.91 -4.03 14.46
C ASP A 161 21.97 -5.24 14.40
N ALA A 162 22.56 -6.38 14.10
CA ALA A 162 21.88 -7.65 13.97
C ALA A 162 21.92 -8.38 15.30
N SER A 163 20.80 -8.39 16.03
CA SER A 163 20.61 -9.39 17.07
C SER A 163 19.23 -10.04 16.96
N SER A 164 19.34 -11.35 16.93
CA SER A 164 18.31 -12.37 16.79
C SER A 164 17.20 -12.33 17.84
N GLU A 165 15.95 -12.55 17.42
CA GLU A 165 15.11 -13.51 18.16
C GLU A 165 13.94 -13.98 17.27
N GLY A 166 13.62 -15.28 17.42
CA GLY A 166 12.83 -16.05 16.51
C GLY A 166 11.35 -15.68 16.44
N ALA A 167 10.93 -15.40 15.23
CA ALA A 167 9.55 -15.54 14.81
C ALA A 167 9.56 -16.10 13.39
N GLU A 168 8.73 -17.08 13.15
CA GLU A 168 8.58 -17.82 11.92
C GLU A 168 8.36 -16.86 10.73
N SER A 169 9.43 -16.56 10.00
CA SER A 169 9.43 -15.67 8.86
C SER A 169 9.38 -16.49 7.58
N THR A 170 8.30 -16.39 6.84
CA THR A 170 8.24 -16.92 5.47
C THR A 170 9.19 -16.09 4.60
N GLN A 171 10.28 -16.71 4.19
CA GLN A 171 11.28 -16.11 3.32
C GLN A 171 10.77 -16.20 1.86
N PHE A 172 10.40 -15.08 1.29
CA PHE A 172 10.02 -15.01 -0.11
C PHE A 172 11.16 -14.37 -0.92
N SER A 173 11.78 -15.15 -1.79
CA SER A 173 12.77 -14.66 -2.76
C SER A 173 12.08 -14.48 -4.10
N ILE A 174 11.96 -13.22 -4.56
CA ILE A 174 11.43 -12.92 -5.89
C ILE A 174 12.61 -12.86 -6.86
N GLU A 175 13.04 -14.03 -7.32
CA GLU A 175 14.20 -14.13 -8.23
C GLU A 175 13.88 -13.80 -9.68
N ASN A 176 12.62 -13.50 -10.05
CA ASN A 176 12.18 -13.38 -11.44
C ASN A 176 11.23 -12.23 -11.74
N SER A 177 11.35 -11.10 -11.04
CA SER A 177 10.62 -9.89 -11.44
C SER A 177 11.37 -9.20 -12.59
N ARG A 178 11.03 -9.53 -13.83
CA ARG A 178 11.46 -8.73 -14.99
C ARG A 178 10.92 -7.32 -14.80
N ASN A 179 11.82 -6.34 -14.84
CA ASN A 179 11.45 -4.93 -14.81
C ASN A 179 10.44 -4.65 -15.94
N PRO A 180 9.18 -4.29 -15.63
CA PRO A 180 8.15 -4.08 -16.66
C PRO A 180 8.45 -2.87 -17.54
N PHE A 181 9.47 -2.08 -17.20
CA PHE A 181 9.84 -0.82 -17.87
C PHE A 181 11.12 -0.93 -18.70
N SER A 182 11.77 -2.09 -18.78
CA SER A 182 12.91 -2.29 -19.67
C SER A 182 12.42 -2.52 -21.10
N ARG A 183 12.48 -1.51 -21.92
CA ARG A 183 12.50 -1.59 -23.39
C ARG A 183 13.86 -1.23 -23.92
#